data_f657b5c84d1ef1e58e138d69a3b39ccb
#
_entry.id   f657b5c84d1ef1e58e138d69a3b39ccb
#
_cell.length_a   1.000
_cell.length_b   1.000
_cell.length_c   1.000
_cell.angle_alpha   90.00
_cell.angle_beta   90.00
_cell.angle_gamma   90.00
#
_symmetry.space_group_name_H-M   'P 1'
#
loop_
_entity.id
_entity.type
_entity.pdbx_description
1 polymer ?
#
loop_
_entity_poly.entity_id
_entity_poly.type
_entity_poly.pdbx_seq_one_letter_code
_entity_poly.pdbx_strand_id
1 'polypeptide(L)'
;NPGAERVWYLGQAFRDGMSLEKAFQLTKIAPWFLVQIDDIVREEAVLGGQKLHDLDADEMRRLKRKGFSDRRLAKLLDTTETAVRMHRHALNVRPVFKRVDTCAAEFATHTAYLYSTYEEECEANPTSRRKIMVLGGGPNRIGQGIEFDYCCVHAALAMREDGYETIMVNCNPETVSTDYDTSDRLYFEPLSLEDILEIVNVEQPTGVIVQFGGQTPLKRAQDLEANGVPLIGTSPDMIDAAEDRERFQKLLHELGLKQPPNRTARTEEDAIRLAAEIGYPLVVRPSYVLGGRAMEIVHEQKDLERYMRDAIKVSNDSPVLLDRFLNDATEVDVDALSDGRQVIIGGIMQHIEQAGVHSGDSACSLPPYTLSKGTQDELRHQTEQMAKALNVVGL
;
A
#
# COMPACT_ATOMS: atom_id res chain seq x y z
N ASN A 1 27.21 14.93 1.95
CA ASN A 1 27.24 13.46 1.90
C ASN A 1 26.06 12.96 1.06
N PRO A 2 26.28 12.03 0.13
CA PRO A 2 25.20 11.44 -0.66
C PRO A 2 24.38 10.51 0.23
N GLY A 3 23.21 10.97 0.67
CA GLY A 3 22.21 10.18 1.38
C GLY A 3 21.07 9.74 0.45
N ALA A 4 20.21 8.83 0.92
CA ALA A 4 19.03 8.37 0.19
C ALA A 4 18.07 9.53 -0.16
N GLU A 5 18.02 10.54 0.69
CA GLU A 5 17.12 11.71 0.57
C GLU A 5 17.74 12.88 -0.22
N ARG A 6 18.89 12.72 -0.85
CA ARG A 6 19.60 13.82 -1.51
C ARG A 6 18.80 14.56 -2.58
N VAL A 7 17.86 13.88 -3.25
CA VAL A 7 17.01 14.51 -4.27
C VAL A 7 16.09 15.56 -3.65
N TRP A 8 15.55 15.28 -2.47
CA TRP A 8 14.71 16.20 -1.71
C TRP A 8 15.49 17.43 -1.24
N TYR A 9 16.72 17.22 -0.75
CA TYR A 9 17.61 18.34 -0.38
C TYR A 9 18.00 19.20 -1.57
N LEU A 10 18.20 18.61 -2.76
CA LEU A 10 18.45 19.37 -3.98
C LEU A 10 17.25 20.23 -4.37
N GLY A 11 16.05 19.66 -4.37
CA GLY A 11 14.84 20.43 -4.61
C GLY A 11 14.67 21.59 -3.63
N GLN A 12 14.95 21.38 -2.34
CA GLN A 12 14.92 22.46 -1.36
C GLN A 12 16.01 23.50 -1.60
N ALA A 13 17.21 23.09 -1.93
CA ALA A 13 18.31 24.01 -2.22
C ALA A 13 18.00 24.93 -3.42
N PHE A 14 17.33 24.43 -4.45
CA PHE A 14 16.87 25.23 -5.58
C PHE A 14 15.75 26.21 -5.17
N ARG A 15 14.82 25.80 -4.30
CA ARG A 15 13.81 26.73 -3.72
C ARG A 15 14.46 27.85 -2.93
N ASP A 16 15.58 27.55 -2.27
CA ASP A 16 16.37 28.54 -1.51
C ASP A 16 17.32 29.37 -2.41
N GLY A 17 17.26 29.21 -3.73
CA GLY A 17 18.00 30.01 -4.72
C GLY A 17 19.41 29.52 -5.04
N MET A 18 19.76 28.26 -4.74
CA MET A 18 21.06 27.70 -5.15
C MET A 18 21.16 27.63 -6.67
N SER A 19 22.29 28.03 -7.23
CA SER A 19 22.52 27.92 -8.68
C SER A 19 22.86 26.48 -9.11
N LEU A 20 22.57 26.15 -10.36
CA LEU A 20 22.90 24.86 -10.97
C LEU A 20 24.41 24.55 -10.90
N GLU A 21 25.25 25.56 -11.14
CA GLU A 21 26.71 25.43 -11.05
C GLU A 21 27.16 25.06 -9.64
N LYS A 22 26.60 25.73 -8.64
CA LYS A 22 26.93 25.45 -7.23
C LYS A 22 26.46 24.05 -6.83
N ALA A 23 25.26 23.66 -7.24
CA ALA A 23 24.73 22.30 -7.01
C ALA A 23 25.65 21.25 -7.66
N PHE A 24 26.08 21.44 -8.90
CA PHE A 24 27.02 20.54 -9.59
C PHE A 24 28.39 20.48 -8.88
N GLN A 25 28.95 21.63 -8.48
CA GLN A 25 30.22 21.68 -7.77
C GLN A 25 30.20 20.86 -6.47
N LEU A 26 29.09 20.90 -5.74
CA LEU A 26 28.93 20.23 -4.47
C LEU A 26 28.60 18.73 -4.61
N THR A 27 27.76 18.37 -5.58
CA THR A 27 27.17 17.02 -5.66
C THR A 27 27.80 16.13 -6.71
N LYS A 28 28.41 16.73 -7.75
CA LYS A 28 28.88 16.07 -8.98
C LYS A 28 27.78 15.34 -9.75
N ILE A 29 26.52 15.61 -9.47
CA ILE A 29 25.37 15.12 -10.26
C ILE A 29 25.40 15.81 -11.62
N ALA A 30 25.26 15.05 -12.70
CA ALA A 30 25.30 15.59 -14.05
C ALA A 30 24.28 16.74 -14.23
N PRO A 31 24.68 17.85 -14.88
CA PRO A 31 23.85 19.05 -15.01
C PRO A 31 22.46 18.79 -15.60
N TRP A 32 22.33 17.81 -16.47
CA TRP A 32 21.05 17.43 -17.07
C TRP A 32 19.99 17.08 -16.01
N PHE A 33 20.36 16.27 -15.00
CA PHE A 33 19.42 15.93 -13.91
C PHE A 33 19.12 17.14 -13.02
N LEU A 34 20.10 17.97 -12.75
CA LEU A 34 19.92 19.18 -11.94
C LEU A 34 18.96 20.16 -12.60
N VAL A 35 19.04 20.31 -13.93
CA VAL A 35 18.14 21.16 -14.72
C VAL A 35 16.69 20.65 -14.62
N GLN A 36 16.47 19.33 -14.68
CA GLN A 36 15.12 18.75 -14.54
C GLN A 36 14.52 19.05 -13.16
N ILE A 37 15.32 18.92 -12.10
CA ILE A 37 14.84 19.21 -10.73
C ILE A 37 14.54 20.70 -10.57
N ASP A 38 15.42 21.58 -11.07
CA ASP A 38 15.24 23.02 -11.02
C ASP A 38 13.99 23.47 -11.81
N ASP A 39 13.75 22.88 -12.98
CA ASP A 39 12.57 23.14 -13.79
C ASP A 39 11.25 22.81 -13.05
N ILE A 40 11.19 21.68 -12.34
CA ILE A 40 10.03 21.31 -11.50
C ILE A 40 9.86 22.34 -10.37
N VAL A 41 10.94 22.77 -9.72
CA VAL A 41 10.90 23.76 -8.64
C VAL A 41 10.41 25.12 -9.14
N ARG A 42 10.83 25.54 -10.33
CA ARG A 42 10.35 26.78 -10.95
C ARG A 42 8.87 26.73 -11.29
N GLU A 43 8.37 25.60 -11.80
CA GLU A 43 6.93 25.43 -12.04
C GLU A 43 6.12 25.56 -10.74
N GLU A 44 6.59 24.94 -9.65
CA GLU A 44 5.95 25.11 -8.35
C GLU A 44 5.88 26.58 -7.92
N ALA A 45 6.94 27.35 -8.17
CA ALA A 45 6.98 28.77 -7.83
C ALA A 45 5.99 29.61 -8.68
N VAL A 46 5.83 29.26 -9.96
CA VAL A 46 4.84 29.90 -10.85
C VAL A 46 3.41 29.63 -10.41
N LEU A 47 3.13 28.43 -9.90
CA LEU A 47 1.80 28.06 -9.37
C LEU A 47 1.48 28.75 -8.04
N GLY A 48 2.48 29.25 -7.33
CA GLY A 48 2.31 29.92 -6.04
C GLY A 48 1.40 31.14 -6.15
N GLY A 49 0.24 31.09 -5.48
CA GLY A 49 -0.77 32.16 -5.47
C GLY A 49 -1.82 32.09 -6.58
N GLN A 50 -1.72 31.15 -7.52
CA GLN A 50 -2.79 30.88 -8.47
C GLN A 50 -3.93 30.08 -7.82
N LYS A 51 -5.10 30.10 -8.45
CA LYS A 51 -6.25 29.27 -8.06
C LYS A 51 -6.51 28.22 -9.14
N LEU A 52 -7.13 27.11 -8.75
CA LEU A 52 -7.42 26.00 -9.65
C LEU A 52 -8.15 26.43 -10.93
N HIS A 53 -9.09 27.36 -10.83
CA HIS A 53 -9.90 27.83 -11.96
C HIS A 53 -9.12 28.75 -12.93
N ASP A 54 -7.93 29.21 -12.57
CA ASP A 54 -7.06 30.01 -13.44
C ASP A 54 -6.31 29.12 -14.46
N LEU A 55 -6.18 27.80 -14.15
CA LEU A 55 -5.51 26.86 -15.03
C LEU A 55 -6.42 26.47 -16.20
N ASP A 56 -5.99 26.78 -17.40
CA ASP A 56 -6.62 26.28 -18.63
C ASP A 56 -6.14 24.87 -19.02
N ALA A 57 -6.66 24.37 -20.15
CA ALA A 57 -6.36 23.01 -20.62
C ALA A 57 -4.87 22.84 -20.99
N ASP A 58 -4.25 23.85 -21.57
CA ASP A 58 -2.85 23.78 -22.02
C ASP A 58 -1.89 23.81 -20.84
N GLU A 59 -2.15 24.67 -19.86
CA GLU A 59 -1.38 24.73 -18.63
C GLU A 59 -1.54 23.45 -17.81
N MET A 60 -2.77 22.95 -17.65
CA MET A 60 -3.03 21.69 -16.95
C MET A 60 -2.30 20.53 -17.63
N ARG A 61 -2.38 20.41 -18.96
CA ARG A 61 -1.68 19.36 -19.71
C ARG A 61 -0.17 19.49 -19.58
N ARG A 62 0.37 20.69 -19.62
CA ARG A 62 1.81 20.95 -19.43
C ARG A 62 2.30 20.50 -18.07
N LEU A 63 1.55 20.81 -17.01
CA LEU A 63 1.87 20.39 -15.65
C LEU A 63 1.81 18.86 -15.51
N LYS A 64 0.78 18.25 -16.06
CA LYS A 64 0.65 16.78 -16.04
C LYS A 64 1.79 16.09 -16.81
N ARG A 65 2.22 16.62 -17.96
CA ARG A 65 3.40 16.14 -18.69
C ARG A 65 4.70 16.24 -17.89
N LYS A 66 4.82 17.21 -17.00
CA LYS A 66 5.96 17.36 -16.08
C LYS A 66 5.86 16.43 -14.85
N GLY A 67 4.82 15.62 -14.72
CA GLY A 67 4.65 14.65 -13.66
C GLY A 67 3.98 15.18 -12.39
N PHE A 68 3.35 16.35 -12.41
CA PHE A 68 2.58 16.85 -11.28
C PHE A 68 1.32 16.00 -11.08
N SER A 69 1.24 15.27 -9.97
CA SER A 69 0.03 14.53 -9.59
C SER A 69 -1.10 15.48 -9.19
N ASP A 70 -2.36 15.04 -9.32
CA ASP A 70 -3.52 15.80 -8.85
C ASP A 70 -3.38 16.17 -7.38
N ARG A 71 -2.82 15.25 -6.57
CA ARG A 71 -2.51 15.49 -5.15
C ARG A 71 -1.46 16.59 -4.94
N ARG A 72 -0.42 16.64 -5.78
CA ARG A 72 0.60 17.72 -5.67
C ARG A 72 0.02 19.04 -6.09
N LEU A 73 -0.73 19.11 -7.17
CA LEU A 73 -1.42 20.30 -7.63
C LEU A 73 -2.40 20.81 -6.57
N ALA A 74 -3.17 19.92 -5.96
CA ALA A 74 -4.08 20.27 -4.87
C ALA A 74 -3.37 21.00 -3.72
N LYS A 75 -2.20 20.49 -3.33
CA LYS A 75 -1.39 21.12 -2.27
C LYS A 75 -0.85 22.50 -2.67
N LEU A 76 -0.43 22.66 -3.93
CA LEU A 76 0.13 23.93 -4.42
C LEU A 76 -0.94 25.00 -4.62
N LEU A 77 -2.16 24.60 -4.99
CA LEU A 77 -3.30 25.48 -5.31
C LEU A 77 -4.27 25.65 -4.12
N ASP A 78 -3.91 25.12 -2.95
CA ASP A 78 -4.74 25.15 -1.73
C ASP A 78 -6.17 24.62 -1.96
N THR A 79 -6.27 23.42 -2.48
CA THR A 79 -7.54 22.75 -2.82
C THR A 79 -7.46 21.23 -2.55
N THR A 80 -8.47 20.47 -2.97
CA THR A 80 -8.52 19.01 -2.82
C THR A 80 -8.12 18.27 -4.10
N GLU A 81 -7.55 17.06 -3.95
CA GLU A 81 -7.22 16.18 -5.07
C GLU A 81 -8.45 15.92 -5.97
N THR A 82 -9.62 15.72 -5.36
CA THR A 82 -10.88 15.53 -6.10
C THR A 82 -11.24 16.76 -6.93
N ALA A 83 -11.07 17.98 -6.40
CA ALA A 83 -11.34 19.20 -7.15
C ALA A 83 -10.42 19.34 -8.35
N VAL A 84 -9.12 19.06 -8.19
CA VAL A 84 -8.16 19.07 -9.31
C VAL A 84 -8.55 18.03 -10.36
N ARG A 85 -8.88 16.81 -9.98
CA ARG A 85 -9.32 15.77 -10.91
C ARG A 85 -10.57 16.19 -11.68
N MET A 86 -11.58 16.71 -10.99
CA MET A 86 -12.82 17.15 -11.64
C MET A 86 -12.58 18.31 -12.62
N HIS A 87 -11.75 19.27 -12.24
CA HIS A 87 -11.38 20.40 -13.12
C HIS A 87 -10.63 19.91 -14.36
N ARG A 88 -9.64 19.04 -14.17
CA ARG A 88 -8.87 18.40 -15.26
C ARG A 88 -9.79 17.64 -16.22
N HIS A 89 -10.74 16.88 -15.71
CA HIS A 89 -11.74 16.17 -16.52
C HIS A 89 -12.67 17.12 -17.27
N ALA A 90 -13.11 18.21 -16.65
CA ALA A 90 -13.92 19.24 -17.29
C ALA A 90 -13.19 19.92 -18.46
N LEU A 91 -11.87 20.08 -18.34
CA LEU A 91 -10.99 20.57 -19.41
C LEU A 91 -10.63 19.50 -20.45
N ASN A 92 -11.16 18.28 -20.33
CA ASN A 92 -10.81 17.13 -21.19
C ASN A 92 -9.31 16.81 -21.21
N VAL A 93 -8.61 17.03 -20.08
CA VAL A 93 -7.20 16.68 -19.90
C VAL A 93 -7.14 15.34 -19.15
N ARG A 94 -6.92 14.27 -19.89
CA ARG A 94 -6.81 12.89 -19.37
C ARG A 94 -5.53 12.25 -19.90
N PRO A 95 -4.95 11.29 -19.16
CA PRO A 95 -3.85 10.51 -19.69
C PRO A 95 -4.35 9.60 -20.82
N VAL A 96 -3.44 9.26 -21.70
CA VAL A 96 -3.55 8.16 -22.64
C VAL A 96 -2.58 7.07 -22.23
N PHE A 97 -2.80 5.85 -22.69
CA PHE A 97 -1.94 4.71 -22.38
C PHE A 97 -1.20 4.28 -23.63
N LYS A 98 0.11 4.22 -23.51
CA LYS A 98 1.01 3.76 -24.55
C LYS A 98 1.48 2.34 -24.27
N ARG A 99 1.68 1.57 -25.32
CA ARG A 99 2.26 0.24 -25.22
C ARG A 99 3.78 0.33 -25.26
N VAL A 100 4.45 -0.42 -24.37
CA VAL A 100 5.91 -0.48 -24.37
C VAL A 100 6.37 -1.13 -25.68
N ASP A 101 7.13 -0.39 -26.49
CA ASP A 101 7.71 -0.89 -27.72
C ASP A 101 8.97 -1.72 -27.42
N THR A 102 8.87 -3.02 -27.67
CA THR A 102 9.98 -3.98 -27.50
C THR A 102 10.64 -4.35 -28.83
N CYS A 103 10.22 -3.71 -29.93
CA CYS A 103 10.63 -4.04 -31.28
C CYS A 103 11.36 -2.91 -32.00
N ALA A 104 11.76 -1.84 -31.28
CA ALA A 104 12.45 -0.67 -31.85
C ALA A 104 11.70 -0.05 -33.04
N ALA A 105 10.37 -0.06 -33.02
CA ALA A 105 9.46 0.39 -34.10
C ALA A 105 9.63 -0.34 -35.44
N GLU A 106 10.37 -1.44 -35.47
CA GLU A 106 10.48 -2.25 -36.72
C GLU A 106 9.23 -3.09 -36.99
N PHE A 107 8.51 -3.51 -35.93
CA PHE A 107 7.28 -4.30 -36.00
C PHE A 107 6.26 -3.75 -35.00
N ALA A 108 4.97 -4.06 -35.28
CA ALA A 108 3.93 -3.78 -34.28
C ALA A 108 4.16 -4.63 -33.01
N THR A 109 4.23 -3.98 -31.87
CA THR A 109 4.38 -4.68 -30.59
C THR A 109 3.03 -5.20 -30.10
N HIS A 110 3.03 -6.41 -29.53
CA HIS A 110 1.87 -7.05 -28.92
C HIS A 110 2.07 -7.30 -27.42
N THR A 111 3.05 -6.63 -26.79
CA THR A 111 3.30 -6.79 -25.37
C THR A 111 2.08 -6.37 -24.54
N ALA A 112 1.89 -7.00 -23.39
CA ALA A 112 0.83 -6.64 -22.45
C ALA A 112 1.09 -5.31 -21.74
N TYR A 113 2.29 -4.75 -21.87
CA TYR A 113 2.82 -3.64 -21.08
C TYR A 113 2.31 -2.28 -21.52
N LEU A 114 1.59 -1.60 -20.64
CA LEU A 114 1.02 -0.28 -20.85
C LEU A 114 1.54 0.70 -19.77
N TYR A 115 1.72 1.95 -20.15
CA TYR A 115 2.05 3.04 -19.24
C TYR A 115 1.30 4.32 -19.64
N SER A 116 1.02 5.19 -18.67
CA SER A 116 0.32 6.44 -18.93
C SER A 116 1.24 7.57 -19.39
N THR A 117 0.70 8.43 -20.21
CA THR A 117 1.31 9.71 -20.60
C THR A 117 0.22 10.72 -20.98
N TYR A 118 0.58 12.01 -21.00
CA TYR A 118 -0.36 13.07 -21.40
C TYR A 118 -0.08 13.50 -22.86
N GLU A 119 -0.23 12.57 -23.77
CA GLU A 119 -0.12 12.73 -25.21
C GLU A 119 -1.51 12.64 -25.89
N GLU A 120 -1.55 12.47 -27.22
CA GLU A 120 -2.80 12.56 -27.97
C GLU A 120 -3.41 11.18 -28.26
N GLU A 121 -2.58 10.18 -28.50
CA GLU A 121 -2.99 8.88 -29.02
C GLU A 121 -2.96 7.79 -27.91
N CYS A 122 -4.08 7.09 -27.76
CA CYS A 122 -4.20 5.99 -26.79
C CYS A 122 -4.08 4.63 -27.47
N GLU A 123 -3.18 3.78 -26.98
CA GLU A 123 -2.92 2.43 -27.51
C GLU A 123 -3.50 1.34 -26.58
N ALA A 124 -4.29 1.68 -25.59
CA ALA A 124 -4.90 0.71 -24.69
C ALA A 124 -5.84 -0.25 -25.44
N ASN A 125 -6.63 0.27 -26.38
CA ASN A 125 -7.58 -0.51 -27.19
C ASN A 125 -8.38 -1.52 -26.33
N PRO A 126 -9.20 -1.06 -25.37
CA PRO A 126 -9.92 -1.93 -24.45
C PRO A 126 -10.92 -2.82 -25.21
N THR A 127 -11.01 -4.07 -24.83
CA THR A 127 -11.97 -5.03 -25.40
C THR A 127 -13.34 -4.89 -24.75
N SER A 128 -14.36 -5.54 -25.33
CA SER A 128 -15.69 -5.67 -24.75
C SER A 128 -15.86 -6.91 -23.84
N ARG A 129 -14.81 -7.68 -23.61
CA ARG A 129 -14.83 -8.84 -22.71
C ARG A 129 -15.10 -8.42 -21.26
N ARG A 130 -15.62 -9.33 -20.46
CA ARG A 130 -15.70 -9.12 -18.99
C ARG A 130 -14.28 -9.08 -18.42
N LYS A 131 -13.97 -8.09 -17.63
CA LYS A 131 -12.63 -7.84 -17.13
C LYS A 131 -12.58 -7.84 -15.62
N ILE A 132 -11.52 -8.43 -15.06
CA ILE A 132 -11.17 -8.31 -13.63
C ILE A 132 -9.81 -7.64 -13.54
N MET A 133 -9.72 -6.63 -12.68
CA MET A 133 -8.49 -5.92 -12.39
C MET A 133 -7.94 -6.38 -11.03
N VAL A 134 -6.65 -6.69 -11.00
CA VAL A 134 -5.92 -7.03 -9.76
C VAL A 134 -4.91 -5.94 -9.48
N LEU A 135 -4.96 -5.34 -8.29
CA LEU A 135 -3.97 -4.38 -7.85
C LEU A 135 -2.82 -5.10 -7.15
N GLY A 136 -1.61 -4.94 -7.70
CA GLY A 136 -0.39 -5.56 -7.16
C GLY A 136 0.15 -4.88 -5.91
N GLY A 137 1.28 -5.35 -5.41
CA GLY A 137 1.89 -4.88 -4.16
C GLY A 137 2.56 -3.51 -4.21
N GLY A 138 2.82 -2.99 -5.41
CA GLY A 138 3.61 -1.77 -5.57
C GLY A 138 5.10 -2.00 -5.30
N PRO A 139 5.83 -0.98 -4.83
CA PRO A 139 7.25 -1.11 -4.53
C PRO A 139 7.50 -2.08 -3.38
N ASN A 140 8.59 -2.85 -3.47
CA ASN A 140 9.00 -3.73 -2.39
C ASN A 140 9.26 -2.94 -1.10
N ARG A 141 8.86 -3.53 0.03
CA ARG A 141 9.02 -2.94 1.36
C ARG A 141 9.61 -3.97 2.31
N ILE A 142 10.41 -3.51 3.26
CA ILE A 142 10.86 -4.36 4.37
C ILE A 142 9.61 -4.84 5.13
N GLY A 143 9.54 -6.15 5.38
CA GLY A 143 8.42 -6.77 6.06
C GLY A 143 7.23 -7.13 5.17
N GLN A 144 7.36 -6.98 3.85
CA GLN A 144 6.39 -7.47 2.88
C GLN A 144 7.04 -8.60 2.06
N GLY A 145 6.54 -9.80 2.19
CA GLY A 145 7.06 -10.96 1.50
C GLY A 145 6.53 -11.11 0.06
N ILE A 146 7.09 -12.06 -0.65
CA ILE A 146 6.73 -12.37 -2.04
C ILE A 146 5.33 -13.00 -2.16
N GLU A 147 4.78 -13.53 -1.08
CA GLU A 147 3.45 -14.15 -1.02
C GLU A 147 2.34 -13.23 -1.54
N PHE A 148 2.44 -11.92 -1.30
CA PHE A 148 1.47 -10.95 -1.80
C PHE A 148 1.46 -10.87 -3.33
N ASP A 149 2.64 -10.87 -3.94
CA ASP A 149 2.73 -10.90 -5.40
C ASP A 149 2.22 -12.22 -5.96
N TYR A 150 2.58 -13.33 -5.30
CA TYR A 150 2.16 -14.67 -5.67
C TYR A 150 0.62 -14.82 -5.64
N CYS A 151 -0.04 -14.29 -4.62
CA CYS A 151 -1.50 -14.25 -4.57
C CYS A 151 -2.12 -13.45 -5.72
N CYS A 152 -1.52 -12.33 -6.10
CA CYS A 152 -1.95 -11.55 -7.26
C CYS A 152 -1.83 -12.34 -8.58
N VAL A 153 -0.73 -13.07 -8.76
CA VAL A 153 -0.48 -13.94 -9.91
C VAL A 153 -1.55 -15.03 -10.00
N HIS A 154 -1.78 -15.74 -8.91
CA HIS A 154 -2.79 -16.81 -8.88
C HIS A 154 -4.21 -16.30 -9.08
N ALA A 155 -4.54 -15.13 -8.56
CA ALA A 155 -5.83 -14.49 -8.82
C ALA A 155 -6.01 -14.19 -10.31
N ALA A 156 -4.99 -13.62 -10.97
CA ALA A 156 -5.04 -13.35 -12.40
C ALA A 156 -5.19 -14.63 -13.22
N LEU A 157 -4.43 -15.68 -12.90
CA LEU A 157 -4.50 -16.97 -13.60
C LEU A 157 -5.89 -17.63 -13.43
N ALA A 158 -6.42 -17.69 -12.21
CA ALA A 158 -7.74 -18.27 -11.92
C ALA A 158 -8.87 -17.51 -12.64
N MET A 159 -8.83 -16.18 -12.65
CA MET A 159 -9.83 -15.39 -13.37
C MET A 159 -9.75 -15.57 -14.88
N ARG A 160 -8.55 -15.76 -15.44
CA ARG A 160 -8.38 -16.09 -16.87
C ARG A 160 -8.93 -17.46 -17.20
N GLU A 161 -8.71 -18.47 -16.36
CA GLU A 161 -9.33 -19.80 -16.50
C GLU A 161 -10.85 -19.73 -16.50
N ASP A 162 -11.45 -18.84 -15.70
CA ASP A 162 -12.87 -18.58 -15.67
C ASP A 162 -13.40 -17.72 -16.83
N GLY A 163 -12.53 -17.38 -17.78
CA GLY A 163 -12.88 -16.69 -19.04
C GLY A 163 -12.94 -15.16 -18.95
N TYR A 164 -12.44 -14.57 -17.87
CA TYR A 164 -12.27 -13.12 -17.80
C TYR A 164 -10.99 -12.68 -18.52
N GLU A 165 -11.00 -11.46 -19.04
CA GLU A 165 -9.79 -10.76 -19.41
C GLU A 165 -9.19 -10.15 -18.14
N THR A 166 -7.93 -10.46 -17.86
CA THR A 166 -7.28 -10.05 -16.62
C THR A 166 -6.42 -8.82 -16.82
N ILE A 167 -6.52 -7.88 -15.90
CA ILE A 167 -5.75 -6.64 -15.88
C ILE A 167 -4.93 -6.62 -14.60
N MET A 168 -3.61 -6.53 -14.72
CA MET A 168 -2.72 -6.28 -13.60
C MET A 168 -2.33 -4.80 -13.56
N VAL A 169 -2.35 -4.19 -12.39
CA VAL A 169 -1.80 -2.85 -12.15
C VAL A 169 -0.71 -2.96 -11.11
N ASN A 170 0.52 -2.72 -11.48
CA ASN A 170 1.67 -2.74 -10.56
C ASN A 170 2.82 -1.89 -11.10
N CYS A 171 3.61 -1.29 -10.21
CA CYS A 171 4.76 -0.47 -10.57
C CYS A 171 6.12 -1.12 -10.29
N ASN A 172 6.13 -2.36 -9.79
CA ASN A 172 7.38 -3.09 -9.56
C ASN A 172 7.71 -3.95 -10.81
N PRO A 173 8.77 -3.64 -11.57
CA PRO A 173 9.12 -4.41 -12.75
C PRO A 173 9.87 -5.71 -12.43
N GLU A 174 10.25 -5.93 -11.19
CA GLU A 174 11.09 -7.04 -10.72
C GLU A 174 10.27 -8.10 -9.97
N THR A 175 9.04 -8.39 -10.44
CA THR A 175 8.17 -9.35 -9.76
C THR A 175 7.29 -10.11 -10.75
N VAL A 176 6.83 -11.31 -10.39
CA VAL A 176 6.13 -12.24 -11.30
C VAL A 176 4.79 -11.70 -11.77
N SER A 177 4.07 -10.91 -10.96
CA SER A 177 2.80 -10.30 -11.40
C SER A 177 2.97 -9.36 -12.60
N THR A 178 4.18 -8.86 -12.83
CA THR A 178 4.52 -8.00 -13.97
C THR A 178 5.20 -8.73 -15.12
N ASP A 179 5.25 -10.05 -15.10
CA ASP A 179 5.70 -10.82 -16.24
C ASP A 179 4.66 -10.76 -17.39
N TYR A 180 5.15 -10.85 -18.63
CA TYR A 180 4.36 -10.62 -19.85
C TYR A 180 3.23 -11.63 -20.07
N ASP A 181 3.26 -12.77 -19.41
CA ASP A 181 2.32 -13.89 -19.58
C ASP A 181 1.38 -14.09 -18.36
N THR A 182 1.55 -13.32 -17.29
CA THR A 182 0.74 -13.44 -16.07
C THR A 182 -0.69 -12.93 -16.28
N SER A 183 -0.86 -11.78 -16.94
CA SER A 183 -2.17 -11.18 -17.23
C SER A 183 -2.32 -10.82 -18.70
N ASP A 184 -3.58 -10.65 -19.16
CA ASP A 184 -3.83 -10.24 -20.54
C ASP A 184 -3.40 -8.78 -20.79
N ARG A 185 -3.45 -7.94 -19.73
CA ARG A 185 -3.05 -6.53 -19.75
C ARG A 185 -2.30 -6.20 -18.51
N LEU A 186 -1.20 -5.45 -18.64
CA LEU A 186 -0.41 -4.96 -17.52
C LEU A 186 -0.24 -3.45 -17.66
N TYR A 187 -0.68 -2.73 -16.63
CA TYR A 187 -0.43 -1.30 -16.47
C TYR A 187 0.72 -1.09 -15.49
N PHE A 188 1.85 -0.63 -15.98
CA PHE A 188 2.97 -0.19 -15.16
C PHE A 188 2.67 1.21 -14.61
N GLU A 189 1.88 1.25 -13.54
CA GLU A 189 1.45 2.50 -12.95
C GLU A 189 1.61 2.47 -11.44
N PRO A 190 1.84 3.62 -10.82
CA PRO A 190 1.75 3.74 -9.37
C PRO A 190 0.33 3.38 -8.90
N LEU A 191 0.24 2.78 -7.71
CA LEU A 191 -1.05 2.47 -7.09
C LEU A 191 -1.64 3.71 -6.39
N SER A 192 -1.59 4.86 -7.07
CA SER A 192 -2.25 6.07 -6.61
C SER A 192 -3.73 6.06 -7.00
N LEU A 193 -4.54 6.81 -6.25
CA LEU A 193 -5.97 6.91 -6.57
C LEU A 193 -6.19 7.47 -7.98
N GLU A 194 -5.40 8.48 -8.36
CA GLU A 194 -5.46 9.12 -9.68
C GLU A 194 -5.26 8.10 -10.79
N ASP A 195 -4.15 7.35 -10.75
CA ASP A 195 -3.78 6.42 -11.82
C ASP A 195 -4.77 5.25 -11.92
N ILE A 196 -5.18 4.68 -10.80
CA ILE A 196 -6.16 3.58 -10.78
C ILE A 196 -7.50 4.03 -11.38
N LEU A 197 -7.99 5.21 -11.03
CA LEU A 197 -9.26 5.72 -11.55
C LEU A 197 -9.23 5.97 -13.06
N GLU A 198 -8.09 6.41 -13.61
CA GLU A 198 -7.96 6.59 -15.06
C GLU A 198 -7.91 5.25 -15.80
N ILE A 199 -7.26 4.22 -15.24
CA ILE A 199 -7.30 2.86 -15.80
C ILE A 199 -8.72 2.28 -15.73
N VAL A 200 -9.40 2.40 -14.59
CA VAL A 200 -10.80 1.98 -14.43
C VAL A 200 -11.71 2.67 -15.44
N ASN A 201 -11.50 3.97 -15.68
CA ASN A 201 -12.27 4.72 -16.66
C ASN A 201 -12.08 4.21 -18.10
N VAL A 202 -10.87 3.80 -18.47
CA VAL A 202 -10.58 3.27 -19.81
C VAL A 202 -11.03 1.82 -19.95
N GLU A 203 -10.71 0.98 -18.97
CA GLU A 203 -10.94 -0.48 -19.07
C GLU A 203 -12.34 -0.92 -18.67
N GLN A 204 -13.04 -0.15 -17.83
CA GLN A 204 -14.38 -0.49 -17.32
C GLN A 204 -14.46 -1.92 -16.75
N PRO A 205 -13.61 -2.28 -15.76
CA PRO A 205 -13.60 -3.65 -15.24
C PRO A 205 -14.92 -3.98 -14.54
N THR A 206 -15.31 -5.25 -14.61
CA THR A 206 -16.48 -5.79 -13.89
C THR A 206 -16.22 -5.83 -12.37
N GLY A 207 -14.95 -5.98 -11.98
CA GLY A 207 -14.53 -6.00 -10.58
C GLY A 207 -13.05 -5.69 -10.43
N VAL A 208 -12.69 -5.15 -9.26
CA VAL A 208 -11.32 -4.81 -8.86
C VAL A 208 -10.99 -5.51 -7.55
N ILE A 209 -9.90 -6.27 -7.53
CA ILE A 209 -9.37 -6.98 -6.35
C ILE A 209 -8.28 -6.13 -5.71
N VAL A 210 -8.44 -5.81 -4.42
CA VAL A 210 -7.50 -4.98 -3.64
C VAL A 210 -6.77 -5.76 -2.54
N GLN A 211 -7.24 -6.94 -2.16
CA GLN A 211 -6.79 -7.60 -0.93
C GLN A 211 -5.55 -8.49 -1.08
N PHE A 212 -5.12 -8.80 -2.29
CA PHE A 212 -3.97 -9.69 -2.49
C PHE A 212 -2.61 -8.99 -2.57
N GLY A 213 -2.58 -7.71 -2.94
CA GLY A 213 -1.35 -6.93 -3.08
C GLY A 213 -0.78 -6.37 -1.77
N GLY A 214 -1.29 -6.77 -0.62
CA GLY A 214 -0.86 -6.28 0.68
C GLY A 214 -1.31 -4.85 0.96
N GLN A 215 -0.59 -4.15 1.82
CA GLN A 215 -0.99 -2.85 2.39
C GLN A 215 -1.15 -1.70 1.37
N THR A 216 -0.47 -1.76 0.23
CA THR A 216 -0.53 -0.67 -0.75
C THR A 216 -1.90 -0.54 -1.39
N PRO A 217 -2.48 -1.59 -1.99
CA PRO A 217 -3.83 -1.54 -2.53
C PRO A 217 -4.91 -1.50 -1.44
N LEU A 218 -4.74 -2.18 -0.29
CA LEU A 218 -5.71 -2.17 0.80
C LEU A 218 -6.02 -0.74 1.28
N LYS A 219 -5.01 0.11 1.41
CA LYS A 219 -5.18 1.53 1.77
C LYS A 219 -5.96 2.36 0.75
N ARG A 220 -6.23 1.83 -0.43
CA ARG A 220 -7.04 2.48 -1.47
C ARG A 220 -8.49 2.02 -1.48
N ALA A 221 -8.85 0.96 -0.73
CA ALA A 221 -10.15 0.34 -0.80
C ALA A 221 -11.30 1.35 -0.56
N GLN A 222 -11.24 2.12 0.53
CA GLN A 222 -12.26 3.13 0.84
C GLN A 222 -12.32 4.25 -0.22
N ASP A 223 -11.15 4.76 -0.65
CA ASP A 223 -11.08 5.81 -1.68
C ASP A 223 -11.66 5.33 -3.02
N LEU A 224 -11.38 4.09 -3.41
CA LEU A 224 -11.89 3.49 -4.64
C LEU A 224 -13.41 3.27 -4.57
N GLU A 225 -13.92 2.72 -3.45
CA GLU A 225 -15.35 2.55 -3.22
C GLU A 225 -16.09 3.89 -3.28
N ALA A 226 -15.56 4.94 -2.61
CA ALA A 226 -16.13 6.28 -2.61
C ALA A 226 -16.17 6.93 -4.01
N ASN A 227 -15.33 6.47 -4.94
CA ASN A 227 -15.33 6.88 -6.34
C ASN A 227 -16.11 5.91 -7.26
N GLY A 228 -16.87 4.97 -6.71
CA GLY A 228 -17.76 4.07 -7.46
C GLY A 228 -17.04 2.93 -8.18
N VAL A 229 -15.80 2.60 -7.79
CA VAL A 229 -15.08 1.46 -8.36
C VAL A 229 -15.70 0.16 -7.85
N PRO A 230 -16.00 -0.81 -8.73
CA PRO A 230 -16.65 -2.06 -8.34
C PRO A 230 -15.63 -2.99 -7.64
N LEU A 231 -15.47 -2.86 -6.33
CA LEU A 231 -14.59 -3.74 -5.57
C LEU A 231 -15.24 -5.12 -5.38
N ILE A 232 -14.44 -6.17 -5.50
CA ILE A 232 -14.85 -7.55 -5.25
C ILE A 232 -13.96 -8.17 -4.18
N GLY A 233 -14.52 -9.05 -3.38
CA GLY A 233 -13.90 -9.64 -2.21
C GLY A 233 -14.49 -9.09 -0.91
N THR A 234 -13.69 -9.02 0.14
CA THR A 234 -14.08 -8.44 1.43
C THR A 234 -14.36 -6.95 1.29
N SER A 235 -15.42 -6.45 1.92
CA SER A 235 -15.80 -5.03 1.82
C SER A 235 -14.75 -4.10 2.46
N PRO A 236 -14.58 -2.87 1.95
CA PRO A 236 -13.65 -1.90 2.51
C PRO A 236 -13.86 -1.61 4.00
N ASP A 237 -15.12 -1.61 4.47
CA ASP A 237 -15.42 -1.43 5.89
C ASP A 237 -14.92 -2.59 6.76
N MET A 238 -15.02 -3.83 6.28
CA MET A 238 -14.51 -5.00 6.99
C MET A 238 -12.98 -5.10 6.93
N ILE A 239 -12.36 -4.67 5.82
CA ILE A 239 -10.91 -4.51 5.72
C ILE A 239 -10.42 -3.50 6.77
N ASP A 240 -11.08 -2.34 6.86
CA ASP A 240 -10.78 -1.33 7.86
C ASP A 240 -10.99 -1.85 9.29
N ALA A 241 -12.07 -2.60 9.53
CA ALA A 241 -12.34 -3.21 10.83
C ALA A 241 -11.23 -4.20 11.28
N ALA A 242 -10.61 -4.89 10.33
CA ALA A 242 -9.50 -5.79 10.60
C ALA A 242 -8.17 -5.03 10.84
N GLU A 243 -7.99 -3.86 10.22
CA GLU A 243 -6.79 -3.03 10.36
C GLU A 243 -6.85 -2.04 11.52
N ASP A 244 -8.04 -1.50 11.81
CA ASP A 244 -8.26 -0.61 12.94
C ASP A 244 -8.24 -1.41 14.24
N ARG A 245 -7.26 -1.09 15.08
CA ARG A 245 -7.00 -1.85 16.30
C ARG A 245 -8.12 -1.77 17.33
N GLU A 246 -8.79 -0.64 17.43
CA GLU A 246 -9.89 -0.47 18.38
C GLU A 246 -11.11 -1.28 17.92
N ARG A 247 -11.43 -1.21 16.63
CA ARG A 247 -12.49 -2.02 16.01
C ARG A 247 -12.19 -3.51 16.13
N PHE A 248 -10.97 -3.92 15.81
CA PHE A 248 -10.56 -5.32 15.88
C PHE A 248 -10.52 -5.85 17.31
N GLN A 249 -10.00 -5.09 18.27
CA GLN A 249 -10.02 -5.45 19.69
C GLN A 249 -11.44 -5.64 20.21
N LYS A 250 -12.37 -4.76 19.84
CA LYS A 250 -13.79 -4.88 20.20
C LYS A 250 -14.39 -6.15 19.61
N LEU A 251 -14.10 -6.46 18.35
CA LEU A 251 -14.54 -7.68 17.67
C LEU A 251 -14.04 -8.94 18.42
N LEU A 252 -12.76 -9.00 18.77
CA LEU A 252 -12.22 -10.12 19.54
C LEU A 252 -12.88 -10.28 20.90
N HIS A 253 -13.19 -9.17 21.56
CA HIS A 253 -13.91 -9.19 22.83
C HIS A 253 -15.36 -9.70 22.67
N GLU A 254 -16.09 -9.25 21.66
CA GLU A 254 -17.44 -9.71 21.36
C GLU A 254 -17.50 -11.21 21.02
N LEU A 255 -16.46 -11.72 20.36
CA LEU A 255 -16.30 -13.14 20.05
C LEU A 255 -15.78 -13.96 21.26
N GLY A 256 -15.40 -13.33 22.36
CA GLY A 256 -14.84 -13.99 23.52
C GLY A 256 -13.44 -14.58 23.27
N LEU A 257 -12.72 -14.10 22.26
CA LEU A 257 -11.40 -14.58 21.91
C LEU A 257 -10.32 -14.00 22.81
N LYS A 258 -9.29 -14.78 23.08
CA LYS A 258 -8.17 -14.38 23.91
C LYS A 258 -7.23 -13.49 23.13
N GLN A 259 -6.76 -12.44 23.77
CA GLN A 259 -5.70 -11.58 23.28
C GLN A 259 -4.76 -11.18 24.41
N PRO A 260 -3.49 -10.88 24.13
CA PRO A 260 -2.61 -10.35 25.15
C PRO A 260 -3.21 -9.06 25.76
N PRO A 261 -3.06 -8.84 27.07
CA PRO A 261 -3.42 -7.55 27.67
C PRO A 261 -2.72 -6.41 26.91
N ASN A 262 -3.49 -5.46 26.43
CA ASN A 262 -2.97 -4.35 25.63
C ASN A 262 -3.68 -3.04 25.95
N ARG A 263 -3.03 -1.91 25.67
CA ARG A 263 -3.55 -0.56 25.77
C ARG A 263 -2.91 0.34 24.74
N THR A 264 -3.59 1.43 24.46
CA THR A 264 -3.09 2.46 23.55
C THR A 264 -2.85 3.75 24.33
N ALA A 265 -1.68 4.33 24.20
CA ALA A 265 -1.27 5.57 24.86
C ALA A 265 -0.94 6.66 23.84
N ARG A 266 -1.29 7.91 24.18
CA ARG A 266 -0.96 9.09 23.36
C ARG A 266 0.07 10.00 24.00
N THR A 267 0.25 9.88 25.32
CA THR A 267 1.22 10.65 26.09
C THR A 267 2.16 9.73 26.85
N GLU A 268 3.31 10.28 27.29
CA GLU A 268 4.27 9.53 28.10
C GLU A 268 3.65 9.15 29.47
N GLU A 269 2.91 10.06 30.09
CA GLU A 269 2.25 9.82 31.36
C GLU A 269 1.20 8.71 31.30
N ASP A 270 0.38 8.73 30.24
CA ASP A 270 -0.60 7.65 29.99
C ASP A 270 0.10 6.32 29.74
N ALA A 271 1.18 6.32 28.98
CA ALA A 271 1.94 5.10 28.70
C ALA A 271 2.49 4.47 29.98
N ILE A 272 3.07 5.27 30.87
CA ILE A 272 3.60 4.79 32.17
C ILE A 272 2.47 4.22 33.02
N ARG A 273 1.36 4.91 33.15
CA ARG A 273 0.21 4.46 33.94
C ARG A 273 -0.35 3.14 33.40
N LEU A 274 -0.59 3.05 32.08
CA LEU A 274 -1.14 1.88 31.42
C LEU A 274 -0.17 0.69 31.42
N ALA A 275 1.13 0.95 31.30
CA ALA A 275 2.16 -0.08 31.42
C ALA A 275 2.17 -0.73 32.82
N ALA A 276 1.94 0.06 33.87
CA ALA A 276 1.84 -0.48 35.22
C ALA A 276 0.61 -1.41 35.41
N GLU A 277 -0.49 -1.16 34.68
CA GLU A 277 -1.68 -2.03 34.69
C GLU A 277 -1.42 -3.34 33.95
N ILE A 278 -0.71 -3.31 32.80
CA ILE A 278 -0.43 -4.47 31.95
C ILE A 278 0.69 -5.33 32.57
N GLY A 279 1.72 -4.66 33.11
CA GLY A 279 2.95 -5.26 33.62
C GLY A 279 4.01 -5.47 32.54
N TYR A 280 5.29 -5.55 32.96
CA TYR A 280 6.45 -5.78 32.07
C TYR A 280 6.79 -7.26 31.91
N PRO A 281 7.46 -7.69 30.83
CA PRO A 281 7.88 -6.88 29.69
C PRO A 281 6.71 -6.56 28.75
N LEU A 282 6.89 -5.47 27.97
CA LEU A 282 5.91 -5.00 26.99
C LEU A 282 6.54 -4.90 25.59
N VAL A 283 5.77 -5.19 24.56
CA VAL A 283 6.06 -4.77 23.20
C VAL A 283 5.44 -3.38 23.01
N VAL A 284 6.25 -2.43 22.61
CA VAL A 284 5.81 -1.07 22.30
C VAL A 284 6.03 -0.79 20.80
N ARG A 285 5.02 -0.20 20.16
CA ARG A 285 5.07 0.13 18.74
C ARG A 285 4.13 1.27 18.37
N PRO A 286 4.46 2.12 17.38
CA PRO A 286 3.52 3.09 16.84
C PRO A 286 2.36 2.38 16.14
N SER A 287 1.16 2.96 16.17
CA SER A 287 -0.06 2.30 15.68
C SER A 287 -0.10 2.07 14.16
N TYR A 288 0.72 2.74 13.37
CA TYR A 288 0.68 2.68 11.90
C TYR A 288 2.02 2.33 11.24
N VAL A 289 2.81 1.49 11.88
CA VAL A 289 4.12 1.05 11.36
C VAL A 289 4.08 -0.43 11.01
N LEU A 290 4.57 -0.77 9.80
CA LEU A 290 4.69 -2.13 9.29
C LEU A 290 6.13 -2.66 9.45
N GLY A 291 6.25 -3.99 9.52
CA GLY A 291 7.53 -4.68 9.45
C GLY A 291 8.43 -4.49 10.66
N GLY A 292 7.88 -4.36 11.87
CA GLY A 292 8.67 -4.26 13.11
C GLY A 292 9.49 -2.97 13.25
N ARG A 293 9.37 -2.04 12.31
CA ARG A 293 10.08 -0.75 12.37
C ARG A 293 9.61 0.04 13.58
N ALA A 294 10.55 0.49 14.39
CA ALA A 294 10.31 1.18 15.66
C ALA A 294 9.50 0.35 16.69
N MET A 295 9.50 -0.98 16.58
CA MET A 295 9.00 -1.87 17.62
C MET A 295 10.13 -2.19 18.58
N GLU A 296 9.86 -2.13 19.87
CA GLU A 296 10.86 -2.45 20.92
C GLU A 296 10.20 -3.25 22.05
N ILE A 297 10.95 -4.21 22.62
CA ILE A 297 10.56 -4.88 23.86
C ILE A 297 11.16 -4.10 25.01
N VAL A 298 10.30 -3.56 25.85
CA VAL A 298 10.70 -2.79 27.05
C VAL A 298 10.51 -3.64 28.29
N HIS A 299 11.54 -3.71 29.12
CA HIS A 299 11.56 -4.57 30.29
C HIS A 299 11.24 -3.81 31.58
N GLU A 300 11.38 -2.49 31.58
CA GLU A 300 11.14 -1.62 32.73
C GLU A 300 10.64 -0.23 32.31
N GLN A 301 10.13 0.53 33.26
CA GLN A 301 9.57 1.86 33.01
C GLN A 301 10.56 2.80 32.33
N LYS A 302 11.83 2.76 32.69
CA LYS A 302 12.87 3.62 32.13
C LYS A 302 13.06 3.40 30.62
N ASP A 303 12.95 2.16 30.15
CA ASP A 303 13.01 1.83 28.72
C ASP A 303 11.79 2.41 27.99
N LEU A 304 10.61 2.30 28.60
CA LEU A 304 9.37 2.87 28.07
C LEU A 304 9.46 4.39 27.95
N GLU A 305 9.95 5.08 28.96
CA GLU A 305 10.13 6.55 28.94
C GLU A 305 11.09 6.98 27.82
N ARG A 306 12.19 6.26 27.65
CA ARG A 306 13.13 6.50 26.53
C ARG A 306 12.42 6.33 25.19
N TYR A 307 11.72 5.22 25.01
CA TYR A 307 11.00 4.90 23.79
C TYR A 307 9.95 5.97 23.45
N MET A 308 9.13 6.37 24.42
CA MET A 308 8.08 7.37 24.22
C MET A 308 8.64 8.71 23.76
N ARG A 309 9.75 9.17 24.35
CA ARG A 309 10.42 10.42 23.93
C ARG A 309 10.91 10.38 22.47
N ASP A 310 11.35 9.23 22.01
CA ASP A 310 11.85 9.07 20.64
C ASP A 310 10.70 8.80 19.65
N ALA A 311 9.70 8.02 20.03
CA ALA A 311 8.53 7.71 19.23
C ALA A 311 7.64 8.94 18.97
N ILE A 312 7.41 9.80 19.96
CA ILE A 312 6.64 11.06 19.83
C ILE A 312 7.28 11.99 18.79
N LYS A 313 8.61 12.01 18.68
CA LYS A 313 9.33 12.82 17.69
C LYS A 313 9.12 12.35 16.24
N VAL A 314 8.80 11.07 16.07
CA VAL A 314 8.72 10.42 14.74
C VAL A 314 7.27 10.25 14.27
N SER A 315 6.31 10.17 15.19
CA SER A 315 4.95 9.69 14.89
C SER A 315 3.87 10.76 14.73
N ASN A 316 4.18 12.06 14.82
CA ASN A 316 3.21 13.16 14.63
C ASN A 316 1.81 12.83 15.19
N ASP A 317 1.66 12.71 16.51
CA ASP A 317 0.40 12.42 17.23
C ASP A 317 -0.20 11.00 17.06
N SER A 318 0.48 10.06 16.43
CA SER A 318 0.00 8.69 16.36
C SER A 318 0.08 7.98 17.71
N PRO A 319 -0.96 7.27 18.13
CA PRO A 319 -0.93 6.56 19.40
C PRO A 319 0.11 5.44 19.38
N VAL A 320 0.70 5.16 20.54
CA VAL A 320 1.61 4.04 20.78
C VAL A 320 0.83 2.89 21.40
N LEU A 321 1.01 1.71 20.87
CA LEU A 321 0.44 0.48 21.40
C LEU A 321 1.41 -0.14 22.40
N LEU A 322 0.84 -0.60 23.51
CA LEU A 322 1.50 -1.33 24.59
C LEU A 322 0.86 -2.71 24.66
N ASP A 323 1.58 -3.73 24.26
CA ASP A 323 1.14 -5.14 24.34
C ASP A 323 1.95 -5.89 25.39
N ARG A 324 1.30 -6.73 26.20
CA ARG A 324 2.03 -7.65 27.08
C ARG A 324 2.88 -8.59 26.23
N PHE A 325 4.18 -8.61 26.46
CA PHE A 325 5.07 -9.57 25.81
C PHE A 325 4.89 -10.97 26.42
N LEU A 326 4.74 -11.95 25.55
CA LEU A 326 4.59 -13.36 25.94
C LEU A 326 5.94 -14.06 25.78
N ASN A 327 6.57 -14.41 26.89
CA ASN A 327 7.82 -15.19 26.89
C ASN A 327 7.55 -16.61 26.43
N ASP A 328 8.51 -17.19 25.70
CA ASP A 328 8.50 -18.58 25.23
C ASP A 328 7.23 -18.99 24.48
N ALA A 329 6.60 -18.03 23.80
CA ALA A 329 5.43 -18.29 22.96
C ALA A 329 5.84 -18.99 21.66
N THR A 330 5.00 -19.92 21.20
CA THR A 330 5.09 -20.48 19.85
C THR A 330 4.24 -19.65 18.91
N GLU A 331 4.84 -19.13 17.85
CA GLU A 331 4.13 -18.37 16.80
C GLU A 331 3.50 -19.33 15.80
N VAL A 332 2.27 -19.01 15.39
CA VAL A 332 1.48 -19.84 14.48
C VAL A 332 0.70 -18.95 13.53
N ASP A 333 0.80 -19.24 12.24
CA ASP A 333 -0.06 -18.65 11.23
C ASP A 333 -1.16 -19.61 10.83
N VAL A 334 -2.34 -19.09 10.55
CA VAL A 334 -3.48 -19.87 10.05
C VAL A 334 -4.04 -19.18 8.81
N ASP A 335 -3.94 -19.85 7.67
CA ASP A 335 -4.56 -19.40 6.44
C ASP A 335 -5.95 -19.97 6.26
N ALA A 336 -6.88 -19.13 5.87
CA ALA A 336 -8.26 -19.49 5.63
C ALA A 336 -8.82 -18.85 4.37
N LEU A 337 -9.70 -19.57 3.70
CA LEU A 337 -10.43 -19.10 2.52
C LEU A 337 -11.92 -19.08 2.82
N SER A 338 -12.61 -18.00 2.42
CA SER A 338 -14.04 -17.86 2.64
C SER A 338 -14.76 -17.42 1.36
N ASP A 339 -15.94 -17.98 1.10
CA ASP A 339 -16.88 -17.54 0.06
C ASP A 339 -18.00 -16.65 0.61
N GLY A 340 -17.85 -16.19 1.85
CA GLY A 340 -18.88 -15.43 2.58
C GLY A 340 -19.92 -16.33 3.29
N ARG A 341 -19.86 -17.64 3.10
CA ARG A 341 -20.78 -18.62 3.73
C ARG A 341 -20.04 -19.73 4.47
N GLN A 342 -19.05 -20.30 3.81
CA GLN A 342 -18.18 -21.35 4.33
C GLN A 342 -16.77 -20.80 4.49
N VAL A 343 -16.11 -21.21 5.56
CA VAL A 343 -14.70 -20.91 5.80
C VAL A 343 -13.93 -22.23 5.75
N ILE A 344 -12.90 -22.29 4.93
CA ILE A 344 -12.03 -23.44 4.79
C ILE A 344 -10.67 -23.04 5.33
N ILE A 345 -10.17 -23.79 6.32
CA ILE A 345 -8.81 -23.62 6.81
C ILE A 345 -7.85 -24.28 5.83
N GLY A 346 -7.03 -23.48 5.18
CA GLY A 346 -6.02 -23.93 4.23
C GLY A 346 -4.84 -24.62 4.90
N GLY A 347 -4.40 -24.07 6.03
CA GLY A 347 -3.29 -24.63 6.80
C GLY A 347 -3.12 -23.97 8.16
N ILE A 348 -2.42 -24.67 9.04
CA ILE A 348 -1.90 -24.13 10.30
C ILE A 348 -0.38 -24.33 10.24
N MET A 349 0.37 -23.24 10.28
CA MET A 349 1.81 -23.22 10.15
C MET A 349 2.44 -22.84 11.47
N GLN A 350 3.25 -23.73 12.02
CA GLN A 350 3.99 -23.47 13.25
C GLN A 350 5.37 -22.94 12.91
N HIS A 351 5.74 -21.77 13.43
CA HIS A 351 7.07 -21.20 13.28
C HIS A 351 8.12 -22.04 14.02
N ILE A 352 9.29 -22.18 13.40
CA ILE A 352 10.45 -22.89 13.99
C ILE A 352 11.27 -21.91 14.82
N GLU A 353 11.42 -20.68 14.36
CA GLU A 353 12.07 -19.60 15.07
C GLU A 353 11.23 -19.12 16.27
N GLN A 354 11.91 -18.43 17.20
CA GLN A 354 11.22 -17.88 18.39
C GLN A 354 10.21 -16.82 17.97
N ALA A 355 9.13 -16.70 18.74
CA ALA A 355 8.16 -15.64 18.56
C ALA A 355 8.83 -14.25 18.62
N GLY A 356 8.46 -13.40 17.64
CA GLY A 356 9.04 -12.07 17.45
C GLY A 356 10.08 -11.98 16.33
N VAL A 357 10.51 -13.09 15.74
CA VAL A 357 11.18 -13.10 14.44
C VAL A 357 10.12 -12.84 13.37
N HIS A 358 10.40 -11.95 12.41
CA HIS A 358 9.46 -11.62 11.35
C HIS A 358 9.06 -12.88 10.57
N SER A 359 7.77 -13.04 10.26
CA SER A 359 7.25 -14.24 9.58
C SER A 359 7.92 -14.53 8.24
N GLY A 360 8.31 -13.52 7.49
CA GLY A 360 9.08 -13.64 6.23
C GLY A 360 10.50 -14.17 6.41
N ASP A 361 11.04 -14.14 7.64
CA ASP A 361 12.37 -14.64 8.00
C ASP A 361 12.32 -15.94 8.81
N SER A 362 11.12 -16.47 9.03
CA SER A 362 10.90 -17.71 9.81
C SER A 362 10.59 -18.88 8.90
N ALA A 363 11.19 -20.03 9.19
CA ALA A 363 10.76 -21.30 8.62
C ALA A 363 9.52 -21.81 9.35
N CYS A 364 8.61 -22.46 8.63
CA CYS A 364 7.37 -22.99 9.19
C CYS A 364 7.24 -24.48 8.97
N SER A 365 6.68 -25.17 9.97
CA SER A 365 6.26 -26.57 9.85
C SER A 365 4.77 -26.66 9.51
N LEU A 366 4.44 -27.29 8.40
CA LEU A 366 3.09 -27.58 7.94
C LEU A 366 2.96 -29.09 7.64
N PRO A 367 2.19 -29.86 8.37
CA PRO A 367 1.38 -29.49 9.55
C PRO A 367 2.21 -29.09 10.78
N PRO A 368 1.59 -28.50 11.82
CA PRO A 368 2.26 -28.15 13.07
C PRO A 368 2.90 -29.37 13.74
N TYR A 369 4.13 -29.21 14.22
CA TYR A 369 4.90 -30.34 14.76
C TYR A 369 4.66 -30.55 16.26
N THR A 370 4.60 -29.48 17.07
CA THR A 370 4.48 -29.60 18.53
C THR A 370 3.09 -29.28 19.08
N LEU A 371 2.20 -28.69 18.26
CA LEU A 371 0.88 -28.29 18.72
C LEU A 371 -0.04 -29.49 18.92
N SER A 372 -0.69 -29.56 20.09
CA SER A 372 -1.70 -30.56 20.36
C SER A 372 -2.88 -30.47 19.40
N LYS A 373 -3.56 -31.59 19.15
CA LYS A 373 -4.78 -31.57 18.33
C LYS A 373 -5.84 -30.63 18.89
N GLY A 374 -6.01 -30.58 20.20
CA GLY A 374 -6.95 -29.65 20.83
C GLY A 374 -6.63 -28.18 20.56
N THR A 375 -5.34 -27.80 20.59
CA THR A 375 -4.90 -26.47 20.24
C THR A 375 -5.16 -26.14 18.76
N GLN A 376 -4.89 -27.11 17.88
CA GLN A 376 -5.16 -26.94 16.45
C GLN A 376 -6.66 -26.78 16.15
N ASP A 377 -7.51 -27.54 16.84
CA ASP A 377 -8.97 -27.44 16.67
C ASP A 377 -9.50 -26.12 17.21
N GLU A 378 -8.94 -25.61 18.30
CA GLU A 378 -9.24 -24.28 18.83
C GLU A 378 -8.84 -23.17 17.86
N LEU A 379 -7.65 -23.24 17.26
CA LEU A 379 -7.19 -22.29 16.25
C LEU A 379 -8.13 -22.24 15.03
N ARG A 380 -8.53 -23.41 14.52
CA ARG A 380 -9.51 -23.49 13.42
C ARG A 380 -10.81 -22.81 13.79
N HIS A 381 -11.34 -23.13 14.97
CA HIS A 381 -12.60 -22.56 15.44
C HIS A 381 -12.52 -21.03 15.57
N GLN A 382 -11.46 -20.50 16.17
CA GLN A 382 -11.27 -19.06 16.31
C GLN A 382 -11.14 -18.36 14.96
N THR A 383 -10.37 -18.92 14.03
CA THR A 383 -10.21 -18.37 12.67
C THR A 383 -11.53 -18.37 11.92
N GLU A 384 -12.33 -19.43 12.01
CA GLU A 384 -13.67 -19.46 11.41
C GLU A 384 -14.60 -18.39 11.98
N GLN A 385 -14.57 -18.17 13.29
CA GLN A 385 -15.39 -17.14 13.94
C GLN A 385 -14.98 -15.74 13.48
N MET A 386 -13.68 -15.44 13.44
CA MET A 386 -13.17 -14.14 12.97
C MET A 386 -13.52 -13.89 11.50
N ALA A 387 -13.31 -14.88 10.64
CA ALA A 387 -13.60 -14.75 9.20
C ALA A 387 -15.10 -14.48 8.96
N LYS A 388 -15.99 -15.16 9.70
CA LYS A 388 -17.44 -14.93 9.63
C LYS A 388 -17.83 -13.56 10.15
N ALA A 389 -17.28 -13.11 11.28
CA ALA A 389 -17.59 -11.81 11.88
C ALA A 389 -17.10 -10.65 11.02
N LEU A 390 -15.99 -10.80 10.32
CA LEU A 390 -15.45 -9.85 9.34
C LEU A 390 -16.07 -9.99 7.95
N ASN A 391 -17.05 -10.88 7.77
CA ASN A 391 -17.66 -11.16 6.47
C ASN A 391 -16.61 -11.34 5.35
N VAL A 392 -15.55 -12.10 5.64
CA VAL A 392 -14.46 -12.31 4.69
C VAL A 392 -14.97 -13.00 3.44
N VAL A 393 -14.58 -12.47 2.28
CA VAL A 393 -14.73 -13.07 0.97
C VAL A 393 -13.37 -13.08 0.28
N GLY A 394 -12.83 -14.25 0.05
CA GLY A 394 -11.47 -14.46 -0.44
C GLY A 394 -10.55 -15.03 0.64
N LEU A 395 -9.29 -14.65 0.63
CA LEU A 395 -8.25 -15.08 1.59
C LEU A 395 -8.15 -14.11 2.75
#